data_7de6b4cbfde61bbbf8f65cb1277ca49c
#
_entry.id   7de6b4cbfde61bbbf8f65cb1277ca49c
#
_cell.length_a   1.000
_cell.length_b   1.000
_cell.length_c   1.000
_cell.angle_alpha   90.00
_cell.angle_beta   90.00
_cell.angle_gamma   90.00
#
_symmetry.space_group_name_H-M   'P 1'
#
loop_
_entity.id
_entity.type
_entity.pdbx_description
1 polymer ?
#
loop_
_entity_poly.entity_id
_entity_poly.type
_entity_poly.pdbx_seq_one_letter_code
_entity_poly.pdbx_strand_id
1 'polypeptide(L)'
;MKFARRSFVAACFALGAALSALPLAAQTLGKDYVQINPQQPTDEPGKIEVIEFFSYGCPHCNDFNPLLTAWIAKQQGDVVVKRVPVGFNSYFAMIAPLYYTLEATGDLARLDATVFRTIHAEGNRLADAQSRSAWASKNGIDAKKFDDIYRSFTVASKVRRADQITQAYKIPGVPALAVDGKYLIEGHEFNETLAIADKLVAKVRAEKSGRK
;
A
#
# COMPACT_ATOMS: atom_id res chain seq x y z
N MET A 1 -31.81 -63.74 51.91
CA MET A 1 -32.16 -62.54 51.11
C MET A 1 -30.91 -61.87 50.65
N LYS A 2 -30.60 -61.98 49.37
CA LYS A 2 -29.33 -61.44 48.80
C LYS A 2 -29.66 -60.22 47.93
N PHE A 3 -29.20 -59.04 48.36
CA PHE A 3 -29.31 -57.80 47.55
C PHE A 3 -28.17 -57.70 46.58
N ALA A 4 -28.53 -57.69 45.28
CA ALA A 4 -27.60 -57.48 44.20
C ALA A 4 -27.32 -55.98 44.04
N ARG A 5 -26.05 -55.58 44.16
CA ARG A 5 -25.58 -54.24 43.79
C ARG A 5 -25.37 -54.15 42.29
N ARG A 6 -26.15 -53.30 41.60
CA ARG A 6 -25.94 -52.93 40.20
C ARG A 6 -24.99 -51.79 40.15
N SER A 7 -23.80 -52.03 39.62
CA SER A 7 -22.83 -50.98 39.31
C SER A 7 -23.20 -50.30 37.97
N PHE A 8 -23.49 -49.02 38.05
CA PHE A 8 -23.64 -48.18 36.85
C PHE A 8 -22.28 -47.73 36.40
N VAL A 9 -21.82 -48.19 35.23
CA VAL A 9 -20.63 -47.69 34.57
C VAL A 9 -21.06 -46.48 33.70
N ALA A 10 -20.73 -45.28 34.14
CA ALA A 10 -20.91 -44.07 33.34
C ALA A 10 -19.80 -44.00 32.30
N ALA A 11 -20.13 -44.23 31.05
CA ALA A 11 -19.26 -44.00 29.89
C ALA A 11 -19.25 -42.52 29.55
N CYS A 12 -18.17 -41.80 29.97
CA CYS A 12 -17.91 -40.45 29.51
C CYS A 12 -17.45 -40.48 28.04
N PHE A 13 -18.35 -40.14 27.13
CA PHE A 13 -17.97 -39.82 25.74
C PHE A 13 -17.26 -38.48 25.72
N ALA A 14 -15.92 -38.51 25.66
CA ALA A 14 -15.10 -37.34 25.36
C ALA A 14 -15.24 -37.07 23.85
N LEU A 15 -16.13 -36.14 23.50
CA LEU A 15 -16.21 -35.60 22.14
C LEU A 15 -15.00 -34.65 21.94
N GLY A 16 -13.92 -35.20 21.42
CA GLY A 16 -12.76 -34.41 20.97
C GLY A 16 -13.15 -33.57 19.76
N ALA A 17 -13.40 -32.29 19.98
CA ALA A 17 -13.50 -31.30 18.90
C ALA A 17 -12.11 -31.14 18.27
N ALA A 18 -11.83 -31.92 17.22
CA ALA A 18 -10.71 -31.65 16.34
C ALA A 18 -10.94 -30.33 15.63
N LEU A 19 -10.43 -29.22 16.16
CA LEU A 19 -10.28 -27.99 15.41
C LEU A 19 -9.35 -28.32 14.22
N SER A 20 -9.94 -28.52 13.06
CA SER A 20 -9.22 -28.61 11.78
C SER A 20 -8.62 -27.21 11.54
N ALA A 21 -7.37 -27.00 11.97
CA ALA A 21 -6.59 -25.86 11.52
C ALA A 21 -6.40 -26.03 10.01
N LEU A 22 -7.20 -25.26 9.24
CA LEU A 22 -6.96 -25.14 7.80
C LEU A 22 -5.52 -24.66 7.64
N PRO A 23 -4.72 -25.32 6.80
CA PRO A 23 -3.36 -24.87 6.55
C PRO A 23 -3.46 -23.47 5.93
N LEU A 24 -3.05 -22.45 6.67
CA LEU A 24 -2.85 -21.12 6.14
C LEU A 24 -1.75 -21.28 5.08
N ALA A 25 -2.12 -21.25 3.80
CA ALA A 25 -1.16 -21.41 2.73
C ALA A 25 0.02 -20.46 2.96
N ALA A 26 1.20 -21.03 3.24
CA ALA A 26 2.41 -20.26 3.48
C ALA A 26 2.78 -19.57 2.17
N GLN A 27 3.13 -18.30 2.27
CA GLN A 27 3.58 -17.53 1.11
C GLN A 27 4.93 -18.04 0.64
N THR A 28 5.09 -18.11 -0.67
CA THR A 28 6.27 -18.65 -1.31
C THR A 28 7.17 -17.51 -1.80
N LEU A 29 8.39 -17.44 -1.24
CA LEU A 29 9.44 -16.55 -1.73
C LEU A 29 9.74 -16.87 -3.21
N GLY A 30 9.85 -15.83 -4.04
CA GLY A 30 10.09 -15.96 -5.48
C GLY A 30 8.84 -16.23 -6.32
N LYS A 31 7.69 -16.54 -5.69
CA LYS A 31 6.40 -16.68 -6.35
C LYS A 31 5.44 -15.56 -5.94
N ASP A 32 5.18 -15.42 -4.65
CA ASP A 32 4.22 -14.45 -4.13
C ASP A 32 4.87 -13.11 -3.81
N TYR A 33 6.15 -13.11 -3.48
CA TYR A 33 6.93 -11.90 -3.21
C TYR A 33 8.42 -12.16 -3.43
N VAL A 34 9.18 -11.09 -3.59
CA VAL A 34 10.66 -11.14 -3.62
C VAL A 34 11.25 -10.44 -2.39
N GLN A 35 12.43 -10.89 -1.97
CA GLN A 35 13.15 -10.24 -0.88
C GLN A 35 13.96 -9.07 -1.42
N ILE A 36 13.81 -7.91 -0.78
CA ILE A 36 14.59 -6.71 -1.10
C ILE A 36 15.99 -6.88 -0.50
N ASN A 37 17.00 -6.82 -1.34
CA ASN A 37 18.40 -6.96 -0.92
C ASN A 37 19.27 -5.86 -1.58
N PRO A 38 19.95 -5.01 -0.77
CA PRO A 38 19.89 -4.96 0.69
C PRO A 38 18.53 -4.49 1.21
N GLN A 39 18.16 -4.90 2.44
CA GLN A 39 16.95 -4.38 3.12
C GLN A 39 17.04 -2.86 3.21
N GLN A 40 15.92 -2.20 2.91
CA GLN A 40 15.83 -0.75 2.96
C GLN A 40 15.37 -0.27 4.35
N PRO A 41 15.83 0.90 4.80
CA PRO A 41 15.36 1.49 6.05
C PRO A 41 13.89 1.91 5.95
N THR A 42 13.19 1.89 7.09
CA THR A 42 11.86 2.46 7.23
C THR A 42 11.92 3.81 7.94
N ASP A 43 11.04 4.74 7.59
CA ASP A 43 11.06 6.09 8.17
C ASP A 43 10.40 6.16 9.55
N GLU A 44 9.58 5.16 9.93
CA GLU A 44 8.85 5.14 11.21
C GLU A 44 9.25 3.95 12.08
N PRO A 45 10.23 4.15 12.98
CA PRO A 45 10.64 3.11 13.92
C PRO A 45 9.46 2.60 14.75
N GLY A 46 9.34 1.27 14.86
CA GLY A 46 8.28 0.63 15.64
C GLY A 46 6.96 0.42 14.89
N LYS A 47 6.78 1.00 13.71
CA LYS A 47 5.66 0.72 12.80
C LYS A 47 6.05 -0.31 11.75
N ILE A 48 5.05 -0.89 11.10
CA ILE A 48 5.21 -1.71 9.89
C ILE A 48 4.91 -0.79 8.72
N GLU A 49 5.94 -0.46 7.95
CA GLU A 49 5.79 0.41 6.80
C GLU A 49 5.39 -0.38 5.57
N VAL A 50 4.32 0.05 4.89
CA VAL A 50 3.94 -0.43 3.57
C VAL A 50 4.06 0.72 2.59
N ILE A 51 4.82 0.53 1.52
CA ILE A 51 4.99 1.53 0.47
C ILE A 51 4.24 1.06 -0.78
N GLU A 52 3.34 1.90 -1.30
CA GLU A 52 2.85 1.77 -2.67
C GLU A 52 3.73 2.59 -3.60
N PHE A 53 4.28 1.94 -4.61
CA PHE A 53 4.88 2.61 -5.77
C PHE A 53 3.80 2.73 -6.86
N PHE A 54 3.58 3.95 -7.36
CA PHE A 54 2.48 4.23 -8.26
C PHE A 54 2.78 5.38 -9.23
N SER A 55 1.90 5.59 -10.20
CA SER A 55 1.82 6.85 -10.94
C SER A 55 0.37 7.19 -11.21
N TYR A 56 0.01 8.46 -11.09
CA TYR A 56 -1.30 8.95 -11.55
C TYR A 56 -1.56 8.67 -13.03
N GLY A 57 -0.51 8.56 -13.85
CA GLY A 57 -0.62 8.25 -15.27
C GLY A 57 -0.76 6.76 -15.60
N CYS A 58 -0.69 5.87 -14.60
CA CYS A 58 -0.79 4.43 -14.79
C CYS A 58 -2.26 3.96 -14.70
N PRO A 59 -2.84 3.35 -15.74
CA PRO A 59 -4.21 2.82 -15.69
C PRO A 59 -4.40 1.76 -14.61
N HIS A 60 -3.45 0.84 -14.44
CA HIS A 60 -3.52 -0.20 -13.40
C HIS A 60 -3.46 0.40 -11.98
N CYS A 61 -2.74 1.52 -11.78
CA CYS A 61 -2.76 2.23 -10.49
C CYS A 61 -4.12 2.90 -10.25
N ASN A 62 -4.76 3.44 -11.29
CA ASN A 62 -6.13 3.95 -11.21
C ASN A 62 -7.10 2.86 -10.73
N ASP A 63 -7.04 1.68 -11.33
CA ASP A 63 -7.94 0.56 -11.00
C ASP A 63 -7.64 -0.03 -9.60
N PHE A 64 -6.39 -0.01 -9.19
CA PHE A 64 -5.94 -0.48 -7.87
C PHE A 64 -6.29 0.50 -6.74
N ASN A 65 -6.33 1.80 -7.01
CA ASN A 65 -6.48 2.85 -5.99
C ASN A 65 -7.70 2.68 -5.07
N PRO A 66 -8.93 2.39 -5.54
CA PRO A 66 -10.08 2.18 -4.66
C PRO A 66 -9.93 0.94 -3.75
N LEU A 67 -9.30 -0.13 -4.25
CA LEU A 67 -9.07 -1.35 -3.50
C LEU A 67 -8.01 -1.12 -2.41
N LEU A 68 -6.92 -0.44 -2.75
CA LEU A 68 -5.87 -0.07 -1.79
C LEU A 68 -6.42 0.88 -0.72
N THR A 69 -7.22 1.89 -1.10
CA THR A 69 -7.83 2.82 -0.15
C THR A 69 -8.72 2.07 0.86
N ALA A 70 -9.53 1.14 0.39
CA ALA A 70 -10.37 0.31 1.25
C ALA A 70 -9.53 -0.62 2.16
N TRP A 71 -8.40 -1.12 1.65
CA TRP A 71 -7.46 -1.94 2.41
C TRP A 71 -6.75 -1.12 3.50
N ILE A 72 -6.28 0.09 3.17
CA ILE A 72 -5.65 1.02 4.14
C ILE A 72 -6.59 1.31 5.32
N ALA A 73 -7.85 1.57 5.05
CA ALA A 73 -8.84 1.87 6.08
C ALA A 73 -9.07 0.73 7.10
N LYS A 74 -8.68 -0.50 6.75
CA LYS A 74 -8.79 -1.68 7.62
C LYS A 74 -7.52 -1.97 8.42
N GLN A 75 -6.41 -1.26 8.13
CA GLN A 75 -5.15 -1.55 8.79
C GLN A 75 -5.16 -1.10 10.25
N GLN A 76 -4.43 -1.83 11.09
CA GLN A 76 -4.28 -1.50 12.49
C GLN A 76 -3.30 -0.33 12.66
N GLY A 77 -3.35 0.34 13.81
CA GLY A 77 -2.53 1.53 14.08
C GLY A 77 -1.01 1.29 14.15
N ASP A 78 -0.55 0.04 14.08
CA ASP A 78 0.86 -0.34 13.95
C ASP A 78 1.36 -0.37 12.49
N VAL A 79 0.46 -0.25 11.51
CA VAL A 79 0.78 -0.18 10.08
C VAL A 79 0.72 1.27 9.62
N VAL A 80 1.73 1.70 8.87
CA VAL A 80 1.73 2.98 8.17
C VAL A 80 1.88 2.74 6.68
N VAL A 81 1.02 3.36 5.89
CA VAL A 81 1.07 3.25 4.43
C VAL A 81 1.56 4.55 3.84
N LYS A 82 2.59 4.46 3.00
CA LYS A 82 3.16 5.57 2.25
C LYS A 82 2.98 5.33 0.76
N ARG A 83 2.92 6.39 0.00
CA ARG A 83 2.82 6.30 -1.45
C ARG A 83 3.99 7.05 -2.09
N VAL A 84 4.63 6.40 -3.05
CA VAL A 84 5.80 6.91 -3.76
C VAL A 84 5.48 7.00 -5.24
N PRO A 85 5.28 8.22 -5.77
CA PRO A 85 5.06 8.41 -7.20
C PRO A 85 6.36 8.17 -7.97
N VAL A 86 6.31 7.28 -9.00
CA VAL A 86 7.48 6.93 -9.81
C VAL A 86 7.59 7.75 -11.09
N GLY A 87 8.83 8.00 -11.54
CA GLY A 87 9.15 8.76 -12.74
C GLY A 87 9.65 7.91 -13.91
N PHE A 88 9.08 6.72 -14.18
CA PHE A 88 9.60 5.77 -15.18
C PHE A 88 9.67 6.27 -16.61
N ASN A 89 8.90 7.26 -16.96
CA ASN A 89 8.92 7.91 -18.26
C ASN A 89 8.67 9.40 -18.11
N SER A 90 8.85 10.16 -19.18
CA SER A 90 8.70 11.63 -19.18
C SER A 90 7.33 12.09 -18.66
N TYR A 91 6.25 11.40 -19.01
CA TYR A 91 4.92 11.73 -18.53
C TYR A 91 4.76 11.45 -17.03
N PHE A 92 5.19 10.29 -16.55
CA PHE A 92 5.13 9.96 -15.12
C PHE A 92 5.97 10.93 -14.30
N ALA A 93 7.19 11.23 -14.73
CA ALA A 93 8.06 12.22 -14.07
C ALA A 93 7.42 13.61 -14.02
N MET A 94 6.72 14.03 -15.08
CA MET A 94 6.04 15.32 -15.15
C MET A 94 4.88 15.41 -14.14
N ILE A 95 4.13 14.35 -13.92
CA ILE A 95 2.95 14.39 -13.03
C ILE A 95 3.24 13.93 -11.60
N ALA A 96 4.41 13.34 -11.32
CA ALA A 96 4.80 12.93 -9.97
C ALA A 96 4.72 14.07 -8.92
N PRO A 97 5.07 15.33 -9.26
CA PRO A 97 4.91 16.45 -8.34
C PRO A 97 3.48 16.70 -7.88
N LEU A 98 2.43 16.28 -8.64
CA LEU A 98 1.02 16.47 -8.24
C LEU A 98 0.73 15.87 -6.86
N TYR A 99 1.24 14.66 -6.60
CA TYR A 99 1.05 13.99 -5.31
C TYR A 99 1.58 14.84 -4.16
N TYR A 100 2.82 15.27 -4.25
CA TYR A 100 3.45 16.08 -3.21
C TYR A 100 2.92 17.51 -3.11
N THR A 101 2.38 18.03 -4.20
CA THR A 101 1.67 19.32 -4.19
C THR A 101 0.37 19.21 -3.40
N LEU A 102 -0.43 18.18 -3.65
CA LEU A 102 -1.65 17.91 -2.90
C LEU A 102 -1.39 17.60 -1.42
N GLU A 103 -0.30 16.89 -1.14
CA GLU A 103 0.14 16.67 0.24
C GLU A 103 0.49 18.00 0.93
N ALA A 104 1.24 18.86 0.26
CA ALA A 104 1.66 20.16 0.81
C ALA A 104 0.51 21.17 0.96
N THR A 105 -0.54 21.07 0.13
CA THR A 105 -1.75 21.89 0.27
C THR A 105 -2.73 21.34 1.31
N GLY A 106 -2.54 20.09 1.76
CA GLY A 106 -3.47 19.38 2.65
C GLY A 106 -4.69 18.78 1.92
N ASP A 107 -4.68 18.78 0.60
CA ASP A 107 -5.81 18.34 -0.23
C ASP A 107 -5.70 16.88 -0.70
N LEU A 108 -4.63 16.19 -0.36
CA LEU A 108 -4.36 14.83 -0.89
C LEU A 108 -5.52 13.88 -0.60
N ALA A 109 -5.99 13.79 0.64
CA ALA A 109 -7.08 12.87 1.01
C ALA A 109 -8.39 13.17 0.26
N ARG A 110 -8.63 14.44 -0.08
CA ARG A 110 -9.84 14.88 -0.78
C ARG A 110 -9.76 14.69 -2.30
N LEU A 111 -8.58 14.84 -2.87
CA LEU A 111 -8.40 14.97 -4.32
C LEU A 111 -7.62 13.84 -4.99
N ASP A 112 -7.04 12.92 -4.25
CA ASP A 112 -6.27 11.80 -4.82
C ASP A 112 -7.07 11.02 -5.88
N ALA A 113 -8.26 10.53 -5.53
CA ALA A 113 -9.14 9.84 -6.48
C ALA A 113 -9.62 10.76 -7.62
N THR A 114 -9.73 12.07 -7.37
CA THR A 114 -10.12 13.03 -8.40
C THR A 114 -9.02 13.22 -9.44
N VAL A 115 -7.73 13.19 -9.05
CA VAL A 115 -6.62 13.23 -10.03
C VAL A 115 -6.69 12.01 -10.96
N PHE A 116 -6.85 10.82 -10.42
CA PHE A 116 -7.01 9.61 -11.24
C PHE A 116 -8.20 9.72 -12.21
N ARG A 117 -9.39 10.10 -11.71
CA ARG A 117 -10.57 10.30 -12.55
C ARG A 117 -10.34 11.32 -13.65
N THR A 118 -9.73 12.45 -13.32
CA THR A 118 -9.42 13.53 -14.29
C THR A 118 -8.53 13.02 -15.41
N ILE A 119 -7.52 12.22 -15.11
CA ILE A 119 -6.59 11.69 -16.11
C ILE A 119 -7.23 10.56 -16.91
N HIS A 120 -7.85 9.59 -16.27
CA HIS A 120 -8.27 8.34 -16.92
C HIS A 120 -9.70 8.36 -17.45
N ALA A 121 -10.62 9.07 -16.79
CA ALA A 121 -12.02 9.13 -17.21
C ALA A 121 -12.35 10.42 -18.00
N GLU A 122 -11.77 11.57 -17.61
CA GLU A 122 -12.03 12.85 -18.26
C GLU A 122 -11.01 13.15 -19.37
N GLY A 123 -9.93 12.37 -19.52
CA GLY A 123 -8.92 12.51 -20.56
C GLY A 123 -7.98 13.73 -20.38
N ASN A 124 -8.09 14.45 -19.26
CA ASN A 124 -7.22 15.59 -18.98
C ASN A 124 -5.93 15.10 -18.30
N ARG A 125 -4.85 15.10 -19.04
CA ARG A 125 -3.56 14.56 -18.61
C ARG A 125 -2.84 15.38 -17.54
N LEU A 126 -3.29 16.60 -17.23
CA LEU A 126 -2.63 17.54 -16.30
C LEU A 126 -1.13 17.77 -16.64
N ALA A 127 -0.77 17.67 -17.91
CA ALA A 127 0.60 17.67 -18.36
C ALA A 127 1.23 19.06 -18.46
N ASP A 128 0.42 20.11 -18.61
CA ASP A 128 0.89 21.49 -18.73
C ASP A 128 0.39 22.37 -17.57
N ALA A 129 1.00 23.53 -17.39
CA ALA A 129 0.67 24.45 -16.31
C ALA A 129 -0.76 25.00 -16.40
N GLN A 130 -1.28 25.23 -17.61
CA GLN A 130 -2.62 25.76 -17.80
C GLN A 130 -3.69 24.73 -17.38
N SER A 131 -3.55 23.48 -17.80
CA SER A 131 -4.47 22.40 -17.43
C SER A 131 -4.45 22.13 -15.92
N ARG A 132 -3.27 22.16 -15.29
CA ARG A 132 -3.14 22.02 -13.82
C ARG A 132 -3.76 23.16 -13.07
N SER A 133 -3.52 24.42 -13.49
CA SER A 133 -4.09 25.61 -12.85
C SER A 133 -5.62 25.64 -12.96
N ALA A 134 -6.16 25.32 -14.14
CA ALA A 134 -7.61 25.21 -14.35
C ALA A 134 -8.22 24.11 -13.48
N TRP A 135 -7.56 22.95 -13.40
CA TRP A 135 -7.98 21.84 -12.54
C TRP A 135 -7.95 22.22 -11.06
N ALA A 136 -6.90 22.88 -10.59
CA ALA A 136 -6.78 23.34 -9.20
C ALA A 136 -7.94 24.28 -8.84
N SER A 137 -8.21 25.32 -9.67
CA SER A 137 -9.33 26.24 -9.48
C SER A 137 -10.69 25.54 -9.44
N LYS A 138 -10.93 24.61 -10.38
CA LYS A 138 -12.17 23.80 -10.43
C LYS A 138 -12.39 23.00 -9.15
N ASN A 139 -11.31 22.60 -8.48
CA ASN A 139 -11.34 21.81 -7.25
C ASN A 139 -11.15 22.64 -5.97
N GLY A 140 -11.30 23.97 -6.05
CA GLY A 140 -11.30 24.86 -4.90
C GLY A 140 -9.91 25.18 -4.31
N ILE A 141 -8.84 24.95 -5.09
CA ILE A 141 -7.48 25.34 -4.72
C ILE A 141 -7.11 26.62 -5.47
N ASP A 142 -6.48 27.56 -4.80
CA ASP A 142 -5.89 28.74 -5.45
C ASP A 142 -4.85 28.31 -6.49
N ALA A 143 -5.11 28.63 -7.76
CA ALA A 143 -4.29 28.15 -8.87
C ALA A 143 -2.84 28.66 -8.81
N LYS A 144 -2.63 29.90 -8.36
CA LYS A 144 -1.30 30.48 -8.22
C LYS A 144 -0.53 29.77 -7.11
N LYS A 145 -1.15 29.61 -5.95
CA LYS A 145 -0.56 28.90 -4.82
C LYS A 145 -0.22 27.44 -5.18
N PHE A 146 -1.11 26.78 -5.91
CA PHE A 146 -0.89 25.41 -6.39
C PHE A 146 0.34 25.30 -7.30
N ASP A 147 0.46 26.20 -8.29
CA ASP A 147 1.56 26.20 -9.23
C ASP A 147 2.89 26.60 -8.58
N ASP A 148 2.87 27.57 -7.63
CA ASP A 148 4.03 27.94 -6.83
C ASP A 148 4.55 26.74 -6.01
N ILE A 149 3.66 25.98 -5.36
CA ILE A 149 4.01 24.78 -4.59
C ILE A 149 4.50 23.67 -5.53
N TYR A 150 3.82 23.45 -6.65
CA TYR A 150 4.20 22.42 -7.64
C TYR A 150 5.64 22.60 -8.12
N ARG A 151 6.06 23.84 -8.31
CA ARG A 151 7.43 24.20 -8.74
C ARG A 151 8.41 24.43 -7.61
N SER A 152 7.97 24.29 -6.36
CA SER A 152 8.82 24.58 -5.20
C SER A 152 9.99 23.60 -5.07
N PHE A 153 11.06 24.08 -4.44
CA PHE A 153 12.21 23.26 -4.09
C PHE A 153 11.80 22.06 -3.21
N THR A 154 10.84 22.26 -2.30
CA THR A 154 10.34 21.22 -1.40
C THR A 154 9.71 20.06 -2.19
N VAL A 155 8.80 20.35 -3.13
CA VAL A 155 8.19 19.33 -3.98
C VAL A 155 9.24 18.65 -4.86
N ALA A 156 10.13 19.43 -5.50
CA ALA A 156 11.22 18.88 -6.29
C ALA A 156 12.16 17.96 -5.48
N SER A 157 12.42 18.29 -4.22
CA SER A 157 13.23 17.45 -3.33
C SER A 157 12.52 16.15 -2.95
N LYS A 158 11.20 16.18 -2.70
CA LYS A 158 10.40 14.99 -2.46
C LYS A 158 10.35 14.06 -3.68
N VAL A 159 10.20 14.62 -4.88
CA VAL A 159 10.26 13.83 -6.13
C VAL A 159 11.62 13.16 -6.29
N ARG A 160 12.73 13.88 -6.10
CA ARG A 160 14.06 13.26 -6.13
C ARG A 160 14.23 12.15 -5.08
N ARG A 161 13.66 12.33 -3.89
CA ARG A 161 13.65 11.28 -2.87
C ARG A 161 12.83 10.06 -3.30
N ALA A 162 11.68 10.27 -3.95
CA ALA A 162 10.87 9.21 -4.52
C ALA A 162 11.62 8.40 -5.58
N ASP A 163 12.36 9.08 -6.47
CA ASP A 163 13.21 8.42 -7.48
C ASP A 163 14.31 7.58 -6.82
N GLN A 164 14.98 8.10 -5.78
CA GLN A 164 16.00 7.36 -5.02
C GLN A 164 15.41 6.12 -4.36
N ILE A 165 14.24 6.22 -3.73
CA ILE A 165 13.54 5.09 -3.12
C ILE A 165 13.18 4.07 -4.19
N THR A 166 12.60 4.50 -5.31
CA THR A 166 12.23 3.63 -6.44
C THR A 166 13.42 2.82 -6.95
N GLN A 167 14.59 3.47 -7.09
CA GLN A 167 15.83 2.81 -7.51
C GLN A 167 16.37 1.84 -6.43
N ALA A 168 16.37 2.27 -5.16
CA ALA A 168 16.86 1.44 -4.05
C ALA A 168 16.04 0.16 -3.87
N TYR A 169 14.73 0.25 -4.11
CA TYR A 169 13.82 -0.91 -4.08
C TYR A 169 13.82 -1.71 -5.39
N LYS A 170 14.50 -1.22 -6.43
CA LYS A 170 14.58 -1.85 -7.77
C LYS A 170 13.20 -2.14 -8.36
N ILE A 171 12.28 -1.18 -8.25
CA ILE A 171 10.89 -1.34 -8.67
C ILE A 171 10.83 -1.52 -10.18
N PRO A 172 10.32 -2.65 -10.71
CA PRO A 172 10.29 -2.92 -12.15
C PRO A 172 9.03 -2.39 -12.82
N GLY A 173 7.96 -2.16 -12.09
CA GLY A 173 6.67 -1.72 -12.60
C GLY A 173 5.74 -1.23 -11.51
N VAL A 174 4.60 -0.66 -11.88
CA VAL A 174 3.58 -0.16 -10.97
C VAL A 174 2.17 -0.59 -11.40
N PRO A 175 1.25 -0.83 -10.43
CA PRO A 175 1.45 -0.67 -8.99
C PRO A 175 2.32 -1.77 -8.41
N ALA A 176 3.08 -1.47 -7.34
CA ALA A 176 3.83 -2.44 -6.55
C ALA A 176 3.74 -2.06 -5.07
N LEU A 177 3.74 -3.06 -4.19
CA LEU A 177 3.76 -2.86 -2.74
C LEU A 177 5.06 -3.38 -2.15
N ALA A 178 5.66 -2.61 -1.25
CA ALA A 178 6.79 -3.07 -0.44
C ALA A 178 6.43 -3.07 1.04
N VAL A 179 6.83 -4.10 1.78
CA VAL A 179 6.54 -4.25 3.21
C VAL A 179 7.83 -4.22 4.03
N ASP A 180 7.90 -3.27 4.95
CA ASP A 180 8.95 -3.09 5.97
C ASP A 180 10.38 -3.01 5.40
N GLY A 181 10.53 -2.51 4.17
CA GLY A 181 11.83 -2.47 3.49
C GLY A 181 12.41 -3.85 3.15
N LYS A 182 11.66 -4.93 3.36
CA LYS A 182 12.13 -6.32 3.25
C LYS A 182 11.55 -7.08 2.07
N TYR A 183 10.28 -6.86 1.76
CA TYR A 183 9.53 -7.68 0.83
C TYR A 183 8.88 -6.81 -0.23
N LEU A 184 8.99 -7.20 -1.50
CA LEU A 184 8.35 -6.57 -2.64
C LEU A 184 7.31 -7.52 -3.23
N ILE A 185 6.10 -7.01 -3.47
CA ILE A 185 4.98 -7.70 -4.09
C ILE A 185 4.72 -7.01 -5.42
N GLU A 186 4.75 -7.78 -6.51
CA GLU A 186 4.55 -7.28 -7.88
C GLU A 186 3.98 -8.38 -8.78
N GLY A 187 3.32 -7.98 -9.87
CA GLY A 187 2.90 -8.90 -10.93
C GLY A 187 1.71 -9.81 -10.58
N HIS A 188 0.96 -9.49 -9.53
CA HIS A 188 -0.24 -10.23 -9.13
C HIS A 188 -1.53 -9.46 -9.45
N GLU A 189 -2.64 -10.19 -9.47
CA GLU A 189 -3.96 -9.58 -9.48
C GLU A 189 -4.16 -8.74 -8.20
N PHE A 190 -4.92 -7.65 -8.28
CA PHE A 190 -5.00 -6.65 -7.22
C PHE A 190 -5.43 -7.20 -5.86
N ASN A 191 -6.45 -8.06 -5.83
CA ASN A 191 -6.91 -8.69 -4.59
C ASN A 191 -5.87 -9.67 -4.02
N GLU A 192 -5.14 -10.36 -4.88
CA GLU A 192 -4.05 -11.25 -4.47
C GLU A 192 -2.89 -10.43 -3.89
N THR A 193 -2.51 -9.32 -4.53
CA THR A 193 -1.50 -8.37 -4.02
C THR A 193 -1.82 -7.93 -2.59
N LEU A 194 -3.07 -7.54 -2.33
CA LEU A 194 -3.50 -7.10 -0.99
C LEU A 194 -3.53 -8.27 0.02
N ALA A 195 -3.96 -9.46 -0.40
CA ALA A 195 -3.93 -10.65 0.46
C ALA A 195 -2.48 -11.08 0.82
N ILE A 196 -1.54 -10.93 -0.12
CA ILE A 196 -0.11 -11.15 0.13
C ILE A 196 0.41 -10.08 1.11
N ALA A 197 0.04 -8.82 0.93
CA ALA A 197 0.42 -7.72 1.82
C ALA A 197 -0.05 -7.98 3.26
N ASP A 198 -1.29 -8.43 3.48
CA ASP A 198 -1.81 -8.78 4.81
C ASP A 198 -0.97 -9.86 5.50
N LYS A 199 -0.60 -10.90 4.77
CA LYS A 199 0.22 -11.99 5.32
C LYS A 199 1.64 -11.52 5.63
N LEU A 200 2.24 -10.67 4.78
CA LEU A 200 3.58 -10.10 5.02
C LEU A 200 3.56 -9.12 6.19
N VAL A 201 2.52 -8.32 6.35
CA VAL A 201 2.32 -7.47 7.53
C VAL A 201 2.24 -8.32 8.80
N ALA A 202 1.46 -9.41 8.79
CA ALA A 202 1.38 -10.34 9.92
C ALA A 202 2.72 -10.99 10.24
N LYS A 203 3.49 -11.40 9.22
CA LYS A 203 4.85 -11.95 9.36
C LYS A 203 5.79 -10.95 10.01
N VAL A 204 5.84 -9.71 9.51
CA VAL A 204 6.69 -8.65 10.07
C VAL A 204 6.29 -8.31 11.50
N ARG A 205 4.99 -8.30 11.81
CA ARG A 205 4.47 -8.09 13.16
C ARG A 205 5.00 -9.15 14.13
N ALA A 206 4.97 -10.43 13.75
CA ALA A 206 5.54 -11.52 14.54
C ALA A 206 7.06 -11.39 14.71
N GLU A 207 7.79 -11.02 13.63
CA GLU A 207 9.25 -10.80 13.70
C GLU A 207 9.63 -9.66 14.67
N LYS A 208 8.85 -8.56 14.68
CA LYS A 208 9.08 -7.42 15.58
C LYS A 208 8.71 -7.75 17.03
N SER A 209 7.69 -8.57 17.25
CA SER A 209 7.27 -9.01 18.58
C SER A 209 8.26 -10.01 19.21
N GLY A 210 8.85 -10.89 18.41
CA GLY A 210 9.81 -11.90 18.88
C GLY A 210 11.22 -11.37 19.18
N ARG A 211 11.50 -10.08 18.87
CA ARG A 211 12.79 -9.42 19.17
C ARG A 211 12.79 -8.61 20.46
N LYS A 212 11.70 -8.65 21.23
CA LYS A 212 11.60 -8.09 22.57
C LYS A 212 11.91 -9.17 23.59
#